data_bf44b88767d4e87dfa0749ec8a5e463d
#
_entry.id   bf44b88767d4e87dfa0749ec8a5e463d
#
_cell.length_a   1.000
_cell.length_b   1.000
_cell.length_c   1.000
_cell.angle_alpha   90.00
_cell.angle_beta   90.00
_cell.angle_gamma   90.00
#
_symmetry.space_group_name_H-M   'P 1'
#
loop_
_entity.id
_entity.type
_entity.pdbx_description
1 polymer ?
#
loop_
_entity_poly.entity_id
_entity_poly.type
_entity_poly.pdbx_seq_one_letter_code
_entity_poly.pdbx_strand_id
1 'polypeptide(L)'
;VQAKRASNIVSLKDLDYPLERIGNPVVSRGLVASILFCFCTALVGMSIWRLVARDAKAMGWIAPGLALLASIPLVYLAWSQKREIPAMVSLFQWVQLESKSGAMLRESAAVYLPRGTSMDLQSNLLGSAAPDPKIQSGIKTLQTEDLQSWRLSNLDWPTGTWRYQTESSLPDLQATALGEFNKDGVLIRLPTNLPSKLQNPIVAYTPGAPVLGAPVTDSQILIDGTFPAEGERWTLDAIVGDEQRRRSAMYRKALESNDRTQTLSRIVMGWTDLFDQGPKWSSDIQRRGVALVTMPLTLQRPETGNLFTVPYPFIDIKIAREGNSSPVFLEGTGRWISQSSNRAESSLEFRLPVEVLPIQVTQIDFDWDLQAPRRKVKLSWLRSQDKALVEIIGFDGPSLPWKASSTDPALLDEFQDGLLTLRLEVAEDQEPGSSIPWRIKHLRLNVQGMTQPSNPLKR
;
A
#
# COMPACT_ATOMS: atom_id res chain seq x y z
N VAL A 1 4.18 8.68 -29.16
CA VAL A 1 3.54 7.85 -28.12
C VAL A 1 4.24 8.03 -26.76
N GLN A 2 5.57 8.18 -26.70
CA GLN A 2 6.31 8.41 -25.46
C GLN A 2 6.07 9.81 -24.82
N ALA A 3 5.86 10.86 -25.62
CA ALA A 3 5.62 12.21 -25.10
C ALA A 3 4.29 12.36 -24.33
N LYS A 4 3.28 11.52 -24.62
CA LYS A 4 1.99 11.55 -23.90
C LYS A 4 2.03 10.81 -22.55
N ARG A 5 2.98 9.89 -22.34
CA ARG A 5 3.21 9.23 -21.05
C ARG A 5 3.83 10.14 -19.98
N ALA A 6 4.60 11.15 -20.40
CA ALA A 6 5.30 12.05 -19.48
C ALA A 6 4.39 13.03 -18.72
N SER A 7 3.15 13.28 -19.17
CA SER A 7 2.26 14.28 -18.57
C SER A 7 1.42 13.78 -17.37
N ASN A 8 1.40 12.48 -17.10
CA ASN A 8 0.64 11.90 -15.99
C ASN A 8 1.52 11.37 -14.84
N ILE A 9 2.75 11.89 -14.74
CA ILE A 9 3.64 11.53 -13.64
C ILE A 9 3.03 12.11 -12.37
N VAL A 10 2.53 11.24 -11.49
CA VAL A 10 2.26 11.61 -10.11
C VAL A 10 3.55 12.24 -9.58
N SER A 11 3.46 13.52 -9.26
CA SER A 11 4.62 14.25 -8.76
C SER A 11 5.12 13.53 -7.50
N LEU A 12 6.26 12.87 -7.58
CA LEU A 12 6.96 12.30 -6.42
C LEU A 12 7.34 13.39 -5.39
N LYS A 13 7.06 14.67 -5.71
CA LYS A 13 7.36 15.83 -4.83
C LYS A 13 6.70 15.74 -3.47
N ASP A 14 5.58 14.99 -3.36
CA ASP A 14 4.86 14.84 -2.09
C ASP A 14 5.28 13.59 -1.29
N LEU A 15 6.30 12.85 -1.76
CA LEU A 15 6.77 11.65 -1.12
C LEU A 15 7.99 11.98 -0.25
N ASP A 16 7.75 12.45 0.95
CA ASP A 16 8.84 12.81 1.88
C ASP A 16 9.52 11.61 2.56
N TYR A 17 8.81 10.48 2.65
CA TYR A 17 9.38 9.25 3.26
C TYR A 17 10.26 8.49 2.26
N PRO A 18 11.45 8.01 2.63
CA PRO A 18 12.19 8.19 3.90
C PRO A 18 13.10 9.44 3.91
N LEU A 19 12.93 10.36 2.95
CA LEU A 19 13.85 11.46 2.68
C LEU A 19 13.93 12.50 3.80
N GLU A 20 12.90 12.60 4.63
CA GLU A 20 12.84 13.56 5.75
C GLU A 20 13.88 13.30 6.85
N ARG A 21 14.42 12.08 6.92
CA ARG A 21 15.37 11.69 7.98
C ARG A 21 16.81 12.11 7.68
N ILE A 22 17.05 12.72 6.54
CA ILE A 22 18.39 13.12 6.13
C ILE A 22 18.84 14.37 6.85
N GLY A 23 20.09 14.40 7.30
CA GLY A 23 20.70 15.57 7.92
C GLY A 23 20.18 15.91 9.32
N ASN A 24 19.26 15.13 9.88
CA ASN A 24 18.78 15.30 11.23
C ASN A 24 19.55 14.37 12.19
N PRO A 25 20.51 14.88 12.97
CA PRO A 25 21.16 14.07 13.98
C PRO A 25 20.14 13.68 15.05
N VAL A 26 19.98 12.39 15.28
CA VAL A 26 19.17 11.93 16.40
C VAL A 26 20.01 12.09 17.67
N VAL A 27 19.83 13.21 18.35
CA VAL A 27 20.41 13.40 19.69
C VAL A 27 19.89 12.29 20.59
N SER A 28 20.78 11.59 21.27
CA SER A 28 20.39 10.57 22.25
C SER A 28 19.42 11.18 23.27
N ARG A 29 18.18 10.67 23.28
CA ARG A 29 17.15 11.14 24.23
C ARG A 29 17.60 10.99 25.66
N GLY A 30 18.38 9.95 25.96
CA GLY A 30 18.97 9.73 27.31
C GLY A 30 19.93 10.85 27.72
N LEU A 31 20.76 11.33 26.80
CA LEU A 31 21.71 12.40 27.07
C LEU A 31 21.01 13.74 27.31
N VAL A 32 19.99 14.07 26.49
CA VAL A 32 19.17 15.28 26.72
C VAL A 32 18.42 15.18 28.05
N ALA A 33 17.82 14.02 28.34
CA ALA A 33 17.12 13.77 29.59
C ALA A 33 18.06 13.88 30.78
N SER A 34 19.31 13.40 30.67
CA SER A 34 20.31 13.53 31.75
C SER A 34 20.70 14.99 32.03
N ILE A 35 20.90 15.81 30.98
CA ILE A 35 21.21 17.24 31.14
C ILE A 35 20.03 17.96 31.81
N LEU A 36 18.80 17.70 31.34
CA LEU A 36 17.58 18.27 31.94
C LEU A 36 17.39 17.81 33.39
N PHE A 37 17.65 16.54 33.69
CA PHE A 37 17.58 16.01 35.05
C PHE A 37 18.58 16.68 35.98
N CYS A 38 19.84 16.84 35.55
CA CYS A 38 20.85 17.57 36.31
C CYS A 38 20.44 19.02 36.58
N PHE A 39 19.87 19.68 35.54
CA PHE A 39 19.36 21.05 35.67
C PHE A 39 18.22 21.14 36.70
N CYS A 40 17.22 20.24 36.59
CA CYS A 40 16.11 20.20 37.55
C CYS A 40 16.57 19.91 38.96
N THR A 41 17.52 18.98 39.12
CA THR A 41 18.09 18.65 40.44
C THR A 41 18.83 19.85 41.06
N ALA A 42 19.58 20.60 40.23
CA ALA A 42 20.24 21.81 40.66
C ALA A 42 19.25 22.90 41.11
N LEU A 43 18.13 23.07 40.38
CA LEU A 43 17.07 24.01 40.76
C LEU A 43 16.38 23.62 42.08
N VAL A 44 16.10 22.31 42.26
CA VAL A 44 15.53 21.81 43.53
C VAL A 44 16.50 22.03 44.69
N GLY A 45 17.77 21.67 44.49
CA GLY A 45 18.81 21.90 45.51
C GLY A 45 18.93 23.37 45.91
N MET A 46 18.87 24.26 44.90
CA MET A 46 18.90 25.71 45.14
C MET A 46 17.65 26.21 45.87
N SER A 47 16.47 25.64 45.55
CA SER A 47 15.23 25.99 46.23
C SER A 47 15.26 25.58 47.72
N ILE A 48 15.82 24.41 48.03
CA ILE A 48 16.03 23.93 49.41
C ILE A 48 17.02 24.82 50.13
N TRP A 49 18.17 25.14 49.49
CA TRP A 49 19.17 26.03 50.06
C TRP A 49 18.61 27.42 50.41
N ARG A 50 17.71 27.96 49.58
CA ARG A 50 16.98 29.20 49.83
C ARG A 50 16.14 29.15 51.11
N LEU A 51 15.44 28.03 51.32
CA LEU A 51 14.65 27.84 52.56
C LEU A 51 15.51 27.93 53.83
N VAL A 52 16.76 27.48 53.70
CA VAL A 52 17.71 27.49 54.84
C VAL A 52 18.41 28.85 54.99
N ALA A 53 18.86 29.49 53.90
CA ALA A 53 19.74 30.68 53.94
C ALA A 53 19.00 32.04 54.02
N ARG A 54 17.66 32.10 53.83
CA ARG A 54 16.81 33.31 53.91
C ARG A 54 17.18 34.49 52.99
N ASP A 55 18.09 34.34 52.03
CA ASP A 55 18.60 35.42 51.20
C ASP A 55 17.90 35.42 49.80
N ALA A 56 16.91 36.31 49.63
CA ALA A 56 16.06 36.31 48.42
C ALA A 56 16.67 37.05 47.21
N LYS A 57 17.62 37.98 47.44
CA LYS A 57 18.12 38.88 46.38
C LYS A 57 19.06 38.20 45.37
N ALA A 58 19.86 37.24 45.85
CA ALA A 58 20.79 36.51 44.96
C ALA A 58 20.10 35.61 43.95
N MET A 59 18.88 35.16 44.20
CA MET A 59 18.16 34.17 43.37
C MET A 59 17.71 34.73 42.03
N GLY A 60 17.47 36.05 41.95
CA GLY A 60 17.08 36.71 40.68
C GLY A 60 18.15 36.56 39.58
N TRP A 61 19.42 36.39 39.97
CA TRP A 61 20.53 36.25 39.04
C TRP A 61 21.03 34.80 38.87
N ILE A 62 20.91 33.99 39.92
CA ILE A 62 21.43 32.60 39.90
C ILE A 62 20.59 31.70 39.01
N ALA A 63 19.25 31.80 39.00
CA ALA A 63 18.40 30.98 38.17
C ALA A 63 18.63 31.20 36.67
N PRO A 64 18.66 32.44 36.15
CA PRO A 64 19.05 32.70 34.75
C PRO A 64 20.47 32.22 34.42
N GLY A 65 21.41 32.39 35.36
CA GLY A 65 22.79 31.91 35.20
C GLY A 65 22.89 30.40 35.05
N LEU A 66 22.13 29.65 35.84
CA LEU A 66 22.04 28.18 35.75
C LEU A 66 21.38 27.73 34.44
N ALA A 67 20.35 28.44 33.99
CA ALA A 67 19.71 28.15 32.70
C ALA A 67 20.69 28.37 31.52
N LEU A 68 21.47 29.44 31.57
CA LEU A 68 22.54 29.69 30.60
C LEU A 68 23.62 28.61 30.65
N LEU A 69 24.08 28.20 31.82
CA LEU A 69 25.04 27.11 31.99
C LEU A 69 24.53 25.78 31.45
N ALA A 70 23.24 25.46 31.66
CA ALA A 70 22.64 24.24 31.14
C ALA A 70 22.41 24.27 29.60
N SER A 71 22.25 25.45 29.00
CA SER A 71 22.09 25.59 27.55
C SER A 71 23.40 25.42 26.79
N ILE A 72 24.57 25.76 27.40
CA ILE A 72 25.87 25.60 26.75
C ILE A 72 26.15 24.18 26.28
N PRO A 73 26.03 23.11 27.09
CA PRO A 73 26.25 21.75 26.62
C PRO A 73 25.24 21.32 25.56
N LEU A 74 23.99 21.80 25.59
CA LEU A 74 23.00 21.51 24.58
C LEU A 74 23.37 22.15 23.24
N VAL A 75 23.80 23.42 23.26
CA VAL A 75 24.26 24.11 22.04
C VAL A 75 25.55 23.46 21.51
N TYR A 76 26.49 23.11 22.40
CA TYR A 76 27.71 22.42 21.99
C TYR A 76 27.41 21.05 21.34
N LEU A 77 26.52 20.26 21.96
CA LEU A 77 26.07 18.99 21.38
C LEU A 77 25.41 19.16 20.02
N ALA A 78 24.50 20.12 19.87
CA ALA A 78 23.88 20.41 18.59
C ALA A 78 24.89 20.84 17.53
N TRP A 79 25.93 21.58 17.92
CA TRP A 79 26.97 22.06 17.00
C TRP A 79 27.98 20.96 16.64
N SER A 80 28.44 20.15 17.61
CA SER A 80 29.36 19.04 17.37
C SER A 80 28.71 17.97 16.47
N GLN A 81 27.46 17.61 16.75
CA GLN A 81 26.73 16.65 15.94
C GLN A 81 26.49 17.09 14.49
N LYS A 82 26.25 18.39 14.24
CA LYS A 82 26.19 18.91 12.87
C LYS A 82 27.51 18.74 12.11
N ARG A 83 28.64 18.77 12.80
CA ARG A 83 29.96 18.62 12.16
C ARG A 83 30.34 17.17 11.87
N GLU A 84 29.77 16.24 12.62
CA GLU A 84 30.07 14.79 12.52
C GLU A 84 29.19 14.08 11.50
N ILE A 85 28.12 14.72 11.00
CA ILE A 85 27.27 14.09 9.99
C ILE A 85 28.05 14.03 8.66
N PRO A 86 28.37 12.83 8.15
CA PRO A 86 29.02 12.69 6.86
C PRO A 86 28.06 13.11 5.75
N ALA A 87 28.64 13.34 4.56
CA ALA A 87 27.85 13.45 3.35
C ALA A 87 27.06 12.15 3.15
N MET A 88 25.75 12.27 2.97
CA MET A 88 24.88 11.10 2.82
C MET A 88 23.76 11.35 1.82
N VAL A 89 23.30 10.27 1.21
CA VAL A 89 22.14 10.28 0.31
C VAL A 89 21.07 9.37 0.88
N SER A 90 19.88 9.91 1.07
CA SER A 90 18.68 9.12 1.36
C SER A 90 17.91 8.91 0.07
N LEU A 91 17.56 7.66 -0.22
CA LEU A 91 16.94 7.23 -1.46
C LEU A 91 15.58 6.59 -1.19
N PHE A 92 14.62 6.98 -1.99
CA PHE A 92 13.39 6.23 -2.20
C PHE A 92 13.36 5.76 -3.65
N GLN A 93 13.34 4.46 -3.84
CA GLN A 93 13.21 3.85 -5.16
C GLN A 93 11.82 3.25 -5.31
N TRP A 94 11.15 3.57 -6.42
CA TRP A 94 9.94 2.88 -6.84
C TRP A 94 10.23 2.11 -8.11
N VAL A 95 10.24 0.77 -7.98
CA VAL A 95 10.55 -0.14 -9.07
C VAL A 95 9.26 -0.77 -9.56
N GLN A 96 8.89 -0.46 -10.79
CA GLN A 96 7.75 -1.06 -11.48
C GLN A 96 8.28 -2.14 -12.42
N LEU A 97 8.08 -3.40 -12.04
CA LEU A 97 8.44 -4.56 -12.85
C LEU A 97 7.36 -4.80 -13.91
N GLU A 98 7.79 -5.10 -15.12
CA GLU A 98 6.90 -5.50 -16.20
C GLU A 98 7.28 -6.92 -16.65
N SER A 99 6.31 -7.70 -17.07
CA SER A 99 6.54 -9.11 -17.41
C SER A 99 7.39 -9.32 -18.65
N LYS A 100 7.49 -8.35 -19.56
CA LYS A 100 8.14 -8.50 -20.89
C LYS A 100 9.12 -7.39 -21.25
N SER A 101 9.05 -6.23 -20.65
CA SER A 101 9.80 -5.02 -21.07
C SER A 101 10.85 -4.55 -20.07
N GLY A 102 11.15 -5.36 -19.06
CA GLY A 102 12.09 -4.97 -18.00
C GLY A 102 11.38 -4.25 -16.85
N ALA A 103 12.09 -3.34 -16.20
CA ALA A 103 11.54 -2.56 -15.11
C ALA A 103 11.76 -1.06 -15.32
N MET A 104 10.88 -0.26 -14.73
CA MET A 104 11.04 1.17 -14.60
C MET A 104 11.47 1.49 -13.16
N LEU A 105 12.61 2.12 -13.01
CA LEU A 105 13.12 2.61 -11.73
C LEU A 105 12.88 4.11 -11.64
N ARG A 106 12.06 4.54 -10.70
CA ARG A 106 11.90 5.93 -10.30
C ARG A 106 12.57 6.14 -8.96
N GLU A 107 13.52 7.04 -8.92
CA GLU A 107 14.27 7.35 -7.71
C GLU A 107 14.03 8.80 -7.29
N SER A 108 13.66 8.97 -6.02
CA SER A 108 13.67 10.26 -5.34
C SER A 108 14.79 10.24 -4.33
N ALA A 109 15.64 11.24 -4.39
CA ALA A 109 16.80 11.34 -3.53
C ALA A 109 16.84 12.65 -2.77
N ALA A 110 17.29 12.59 -1.52
CA ALA A 110 17.74 13.74 -0.76
C ALA A 110 19.23 13.56 -0.45
N VAL A 111 20.01 14.59 -0.74
CA VAL A 111 21.47 14.62 -0.53
C VAL A 111 21.75 15.62 0.56
N TYR A 112 22.42 15.20 1.60
CA TYR A 112 22.93 16.09 2.64
C TYR A 112 24.44 16.28 2.47
N LEU A 113 24.85 17.53 2.35
CA LEU A 113 26.25 17.92 2.23
C LEU A 113 26.62 18.86 3.38
N PRO A 114 27.53 18.47 4.26
CA PRO A 114 28.03 19.34 5.36
C PRO A 114 28.86 20.49 4.84
N ARG A 115 29.42 20.38 3.65
CA ARG A 115 30.18 21.42 2.93
C ARG A 115 29.77 21.44 1.48
N GLY A 116 29.75 22.62 0.87
CA GLY A 116 29.55 22.75 -0.56
C GLY A 116 30.64 22.00 -1.33
N THR A 117 30.26 21.28 -2.36
CA THR A 117 31.18 20.51 -3.20
C THR A 117 30.65 20.43 -4.62
N SER A 118 31.57 20.29 -5.59
CA SER A 118 31.21 19.99 -6.96
C SER A 118 31.24 18.48 -7.14
N MET A 119 30.15 17.91 -7.64
CA MET A 119 30.02 16.46 -7.88
C MET A 119 29.25 16.21 -9.15
N ASP A 120 29.62 15.14 -9.83
CA ASP A 120 28.89 14.66 -10.98
C ASP A 120 27.89 13.57 -10.56
N LEU A 121 26.76 13.57 -11.24
CA LEU A 121 25.77 12.50 -11.14
C LEU A 121 25.68 11.84 -12.51
N GLN A 122 25.88 10.52 -12.55
CA GLN A 122 25.88 9.77 -13.81
C GLN A 122 25.05 8.49 -13.71
N SER A 123 24.50 8.06 -14.82
CA SER A 123 23.78 6.79 -14.95
C SER A 123 24.15 6.11 -16.26
N ASN A 124 24.39 4.81 -16.19
CA ASN A 124 24.61 3.94 -17.36
C ASN A 124 23.30 3.33 -17.84
N LEU A 125 22.17 3.92 -17.49
CA LEU A 125 20.83 3.44 -17.85
C LEU A 125 20.13 4.52 -18.66
N LEU A 126 19.34 4.09 -19.62
CA LEU A 126 18.41 4.97 -20.32
C LEU A 126 17.49 5.65 -19.32
N GLY A 127 17.44 6.97 -19.31
CA GLY A 127 16.61 7.66 -18.35
C GLY A 127 16.77 9.17 -18.37
N SER A 128 16.22 9.81 -17.36
CA SER A 128 16.26 11.25 -17.18
C SER A 128 16.51 11.61 -15.71
N ALA A 129 17.09 12.78 -15.50
CA ALA A 129 17.27 13.35 -14.18
C ALA A 129 16.63 14.73 -14.11
N ALA A 130 15.91 14.98 -13.04
CA ALA A 130 15.30 16.28 -12.75
C ALA A 130 15.76 16.76 -11.37
N PRO A 131 16.76 17.64 -11.29
CA PRO A 131 17.17 18.26 -10.04
C PRO A 131 16.11 19.23 -9.52
N ASP A 132 16.13 19.51 -8.23
CA ASP A 132 15.26 20.52 -7.62
C ASP A 132 15.45 21.87 -8.36
N PRO A 133 14.36 22.57 -8.70
CA PRO A 133 14.45 23.88 -9.34
C PRO A 133 15.35 24.90 -8.63
N LYS A 134 15.52 24.75 -7.32
CA LYS A 134 16.43 25.59 -6.53
C LYS A 134 17.92 25.37 -6.84
N ILE A 135 18.28 24.20 -7.40
CA ILE A 135 19.65 23.86 -7.78
C ILE A 135 19.93 24.26 -9.24
N GLN A 136 18.89 24.51 -10.04
CA GLN A 136 19.03 24.76 -11.49
C GLN A 136 19.98 25.90 -11.84
N SER A 137 20.21 26.86 -10.95
CA SER A 137 21.17 27.94 -11.17
C SER A 137 22.63 27.47 -11.26
N GLY A 138 22.95 26.25 -10.79
CA GLY A 138 24.29 25.67 -10.81
C GLY A 138 24.52 24.60 -11.89
N ILE A 139 23.49 24.17 -12.62
CA ILE A 139 23.64 23.13 -13.65
C ILE A 139 24.32 23.75 -14.87
N LYS A 140 25.53 23.33 -15.11
CA LYS A 140 26.33 23.87 -16.26
C LYS A 140 26.18 23.01 -17.51
N THR A 141 25.97 21.70 -17.40
CA THR A 141 25.88 20.84 -18.59
C THR A 141 25.16 19.51 -18.28
N LEU A 142 24.17 19.15 -19.09
CA LEU A 142 23.63 17.80 -19.19
C LEU A 142 24.22 17.16 -20.43
N GLN A 143 25.05 16.16 -20.26
CA GLN A 143 25.59 15.36 -21.37
C GLN A 143 24.82 14.03 -21.43
N THR A 144 24.24 13.73 -22.57
CA THR A 144 23.65 12.42 -22.90
C THR A 144 24.58 11.75 -23.89
N GLU A 145 25.13 10.61 -23.49
CA GLU A 145 25.95 9.76 -24.36
C GLU A 145 25.09 8.57 -24.83
N ASP A 146 24.95 8.40 -26.14
CA ASP A 146 24.35 7.22 -26.82
C ASP A 146 22.94 6.82 -26.39
N LEU A 147 22.09 7.73 -25.93
CA LEU A 147 20.73 7.44 -25.43
C LEU A 147 20.66 6.38 -24.30
N GLN A 148 21.76 5.76 -23.94
CA GLN A 148 21.85 4.71 -22.92
C GLN A 148 22.47 5.17 -21.61
N SER A 149 23.19 6.29 -21.65
CA SER A 149 23.81 6.87 -20.47
C SER A 149 23.63 8.38 -20.42
N TRP A 150 23.63 8.96 -19.24
CA TRP A 150 23.59 10.39 -19.03
C TRP A 150 24.50 10.79 -17.88
N ARG A 151 25.04 11.99 -17.98
CA ARG A 151 25.89 12.59 -16.96
C ARG A 151 25.52 14.05 -16.75
N LEU A 152 25.29 14.41 -15.50
CA LEU A 152 25.20 15.80 -15.06
C LEU A 152 26.57 16.19 -14.50
N SER A 153 27.32 16.98 -15.25
CA SER A 153 28.68 17.37 -14.89
C SER A 153 28.72 18.73 -14.24
N ASN A 154 29.71 18.94 -13.37
CA ASN A 154 29.98 20.20 -12.70
C ASN A 154 28.77 20.79 -11.96
N LEU A 155 28.05 19.91 -11.25
CA LEU A 155 27.00 20.35 -10.35
C LEU A 155 27.62 20.94 -9.09
N ASP A 156 27.43 22.22 -8.88
CA ASP A 156 27.81 22.89 -7.65
C ASP A 156 26.71 22.69 -6.62
N TRP A 157 26.99 21.81 -5.67
CA TRP A 157 26.09 21.50 -4.56
C TRP A 157 26.44 22.39 -3.37
N PRO A 158 25.59 23.37 -3.02
CA PRO A 158 25.79 24.15 -1.81
C PRO A 158 25.66 23.30 -0.54
N THR A 159 26.15 23.80 0.58
CA THR A 159 25.91 23.21 1.90
C THR A 159 24.42 23.06 2.18
N GLY A 160 24.00 21.92 2.72
CA GLY A 160 22.61 21.68 3.11
C GLY A 160 22.01 20.44 2.50
N THR A 161 20.68 20.40 2.46
CA THR A 161 19.91 19.27 1.92
C THR A 161 19.29 19.63 0.57
N TRP A 162 19.53 18.80 -0.42
CA TRP A 162 19.09 18.98 -1.80
C TRP A 162 18.31 17.77 -2.26
N ARG A 163 17.35 17.96 -3.15
CA ARG A 163 16.53 16.88 -3.71
C ARG A 163 16.75 16.78 -5.21
N TYR A 164 16.69 15.56 -5.73
CA TYR A 164 16.61 15.27 -7.16
C TYR A 164 15.70 14.07 -7.40
N GLN A 165 15.24 13.94 -8.63
CA GLN A 165 14.45 12.80 -9.08
C GLN A 165 15.07 12.25 -10.35
N THR A 166 15.06 10.92 -10.48
CA THR A 166 15.49 10.24 -11.70
C THR A 166 14.48 9.19 -12.10
N GLU A 167 14.43 8.95 -13.40
CA GLU A 167 13.68 7.87 -13.98
C GLU A 167 14.61 7.12 -14.92
N SER A 168 14.72 5.81 -14.74
CA SER A 168 15.63 4.95 -15.50
C SER A 168 14.94 3.65 -15.89
N SER A 169 15.27 3.11 -17.07
CA SER A 169 14.82 1.80 -17.53
C SER A 169 15.82 0.74 -17.15
N LEU A 170 15.34 -0.39 -16.60
CA LEU A 170 16.11 -1.58 -16.22
C LEU A 170 15.70 -2.75 -17.14
N PRO A 171 16.26 -2.87 -18.35
CA PRO A 171 15.82 -3.86 -19.33
C PRO A 171 16.03 -5.31 -18.85
N ASP A 172 17.06 -5.55 -18.06
CA ASP A 172 17.45 -6.89 -17.59
C ASP A 172 16.68 -7.34 -16.34
N LEU A 173 15.92 -6.44 -15.70
CA LEU A 173 15.17 -6.76 -14.49
C LEU A 173 13.73 -7.12 -14.86
N GLN A 174 13.49 -8.38 -15.14
CA GLN A 174 12.16 -8.94 -15.38
C GLN A 174 11.76 -9.81 -14.20
N ALA A 175 10.59 -9.59 -13.66
CA ALA A 175 10.06 -10.42 -12.60
C ALA A 175 8.54 -10.35 -12.55
N THR A 176 7.93 -11.49 -12.26
CA THR A 176 6.48 -11.67 -12.16
C THR A 176 6.20 -12.53 -10.94
N ALA A 177 5.21 -12.16 -10.16
CA ALA A 177 4.68 -13.02 -9.12
C ALA A 177 3.75 -14.06 -9.75
N LEU A 178 3.89 -15.32 -9.35
CA LEU A 178 3.09 -16.43 -9.88
C LEU A 178 2.14 -16.93 -8.80
N GLY A 179 0.83 -16.86 -9.06
CA GLY A 179 -0.20 -17.33 -8.16
C GLY A 179 -0.78 -18.67 -8.61
N GLU A 180 -0.79 -19.66 -7.74
CA GLU A 180 -1.39 -20.98 -7.93
C GLU A 180 -2.57 -21.16 -7.00
N PHE A 181 -3.70 -21.60 -7.54
CA PHE A 181 -4.85 -21.99 -6.72
C PHE A 181 -4.63 -23.38 -6.13
N ASN A 182 -4.80 -23.51 -4.83
CA ASN A 182 -4.75 -24.76 -4.11
C ASN A 182 -5.95 -24.89 -3.14
N LYS A 183 -6.05 -25.98 -2.38
CA LYS A 183 -7.17 -26.21 -1.45
C LYS A 183 -7.28 -25.12 -0.35
N ASP A 184 -6.18 -24.49 0.01
CA ASP A 184 -6.10 -23.50 1.09
C ASP A 184 -6.23 -22.05 0.58
N GLY A 185 -6.39 -21.86 -0.74
CA GLY A 185 -6.54 -20.55 -1.38
C GLY A 185 -5.55 -20.31 -2.53
N VAL A 186 -4.95 -19.12 -2.60
CA VAL A 186 -3.97 -18.76 -3.63
C VAL A 186 -2.58 -18.65 -3.03
N LEU A 187 -1.67 -19.50 -3.46
CA LEU A 187 -0.26 -19.45 -3.12
C LEU A 187 0.50 -18.63 -4.15
N ILE A 188 1.02 -17.47 -3.74
CA ILE A 188 1.77 -16.58 -4.62
C ILE A 188 3.26 -16.77 -4.38
N ARG A 189 3.99 -17.19 -5.41
CA ARG A 189 5.45 -17.31 -5.40
C ARG A 189 6.08 -16.01 -5.87
N LEU A 190 6.99 -15.49 -5.05
CA LEU A 190 7.71 -14.26 -5.35
C LEU A 190 8.99 -14.57 -6.14
N PRO A 191 9.42 -13.66 -7.01
CA PRO A 191 10.68 -13.81 -7.74
C PRO A 191 11.89 -13.76 -6.79
N THR A 192 12.94 -14.49 -7.12
CA THR A 192 14.16 -14.61 -6.31
C THR A 192 15.23 -13.56 -6.63
N ASN A 193 15.04 -12.78 -7.69
CA ASN A 193 15.99 -11.76 -8.16
C ASN A 193 15.77 -10.36 -7.54
N LEU A 194 15.07 -10.29 -6.41
CA LEU A 194 14.95 -9.07 -5.63
C LEU A 194 16.17 -8.87 -4.72
N PRO A 195 16.55 -7.63 -4.38
CA PRO A 195 17.70 -7.34 -3.50
C PRO A 195 17.62 -7.98 -2.13
N SER A 196 16.42 -8.08 -1.57
CA SER A 196 16.14 -8.76 -0.30
C SER A 196 14.73 -9.33 -0.28
N LYS A 197 14.38 -10.07 0.78
CA LYS A 197 13.01 -10.56 0.98
C LYS A 197 12.02 -9.39 1.04
N LEU A 198 10.89 -9.57 0.39
CA LEU A 198 9.82 -8.57 0.37
C LEU A 198 9.22 -8.41 1.77
N GLN A 199 9.20 -7.18 2.26
CA GLN A 199 8.63 -6.83 3.56
C GLN A 199 7.23 -6.25 3.38
N ASN A 200 6.31 -6.60 4.28
CA ASN A 200 4.92 -6.11 4.31
C ASN A 200 4.25 -6.15 2.93
N PRO A 201 4.27 -7.29 2.21
CA PRO A 201 3.69 -7.35 0.89
C PRO A 201 2.19 -7.11 0.93
N ILE A 202 1.68 -6.50 -0.13
CA ILE A 202 0.26 -6.36 -0.39
C ILE A 202 -0.06 -6.92 -1.76
N VAL A 203 -1.25 -7.46 -1.89
CA VAL A 203 -1.80 -7.97 -3.15
C VAL A 203 -3.04 -7.17 -3.50
N ALA A 204 -3.07 -6.59 -4.69
CA ALA A 204 -4.24 -5.97 -5.28
C ALA A 204 -4.60 -6.71 -6.56
N TYR A 205 -5.83 -7.20 -6.63
CA TYR A 205 -6.27 -8.07 -7.73
C TYR A 205 -7.06 -7.31 -8.80
N THR A 206 -7.99 -6.46 -8.38
CA THR A 206 -8.78 -5.61 -9.28
C THR A 206 -8.76 -4.16 -8.78
N PRO A 207 -8.90 -3.16 -9.68
CA PRO A 207 -9.07 -1.78 -9.27
C PRO A 207 -10.27 -1.65 -8.31
N GLY A 208 -10.03 -1.06 -7.14
CA GLY A 208 -11.05 -0.91 -6.11
C GLY A 208 -11.30 -2.14 -5.24
N ALA A 209 -10.76 -3.32 -5.56
CA ALA A 209 -10.82 -4.47 -4.67
C ALA A 209 -10.04 -4.23 -3.36
N PRO A 210 -10.41 -4.90 -2.27
CA PRO A 210 -9.66 -4.82 -1.04
C PRO A 210 -8.22 -5.26 -1.27
N VAL A 211 -7.30 -4.46 -0.78
CA VAL A 211 -5.88 -4.77 -0.81
C VAL A 211 -5.56 -5.63 0.39
N LEU A 212 -4.91 -6.75 0.16
CA LEU A 212 -4.58 -7.73 1.18
C LEU A 212 -3.13 -7.58 1.60
N GLY A 213 -2.90 -7.43 2.89
CA GLY A 213 -1.60 -7.68 3.49
C GLY A 213 -1.48 -9.16 3.85
N ALA A 214 -0.35 -9.78 3.56
CA ALA A 214 -0.11 -11.16 3.94
C ALA A 214 1.34 -11.39 4.37
N PRO A 215 1.60 -12.29 5.32
CA PRO A 215 2.96 -12.61 5.71
C PRO A 215 3.69 -13.33 4.57
N VAL A 216 4.98 -13.07 4.44
CA VAL A 216 5.85 -13.81 3.53
C VAL A 216 6.51 -14.93 4.31
N THR A 217 6.29 -16.17 3.86
CA THR A 217 6.99 -17.34 4.35
C THR A 217 7.74 -17.97 3.18
N ASP A 218 9.05 -18.11 3.29
CA ASP A 218 9.92 -18.74 2.28
C ASP A 218 9.72 -18.21 0.84
N SER A 219 9.61 -16.88 0.68
CA SER A 219 9.33 -16.20 -0.59
C SER A 219 7.97 -16.54 -1.20
N GLN A 220 7.01 -16.93 -0.36
CA GLN A 220 5.65 -17.24 -0.74
C GLN A 220 4.65 -16.43 0.10
N ILE A 221 3.50 -16.11 -0.49
CA ILE A 221 2.37 -15.46 0.16
C ILE A 221 1.16 -16.36 -0.01
N LEU A 222 0.50 -16.74 1.08
CA LEU A 222 -0.76 -17.47 1.03
C LEU A 222 -1.93 -16.51 1.26
N ILE A 223 -2.88 -16.52 0.35
CA ILE A 223 -4.15 -15.81 0.46
C ILE A 223 -5.25 -16.87 0.63
N ASP A 224 -5.68 -17.09 1.84
CA ASP A 224 -6.65 -18.14 2.21
C ASP A 224 -8.11 -17.66 2.26
N GLY A 225 -8.35 -16.38 1.98
CA GLY A 225 -9.70 -15.81 2.06
C GLY A 225 -10.13 -15.40 3.47
N THR A 226 -9.28 -15.60 4.48
CA THR A 226 -9.47 -14.97 5.79
C THR A 226 -9.08 -13.50 5.70
N PHE A 227 -9.90 -12.63 6.26
CA PHE A 227 -9.70 -11.20 6.12
C PHE A 227 -9.31 -10.58 7.45
N PRO A 228 -8.29 -9.70 7.44
CA PRO A 228 -8.04 -8.84 8.57
C PRO A 228 -9.24 -7.92 8.82
N ALA A 229 -9.45 -7.52 10.07
CA ALA A 229 -10.52 -6.61 10.46
C ALA A 229 -10.43 -5.27 9.71
N GLU A 230 -11.56 -4.54 9.59
CA GLU A 230 -11.58 -3.20 9.00
C GLU A 230 -10.59 -2.27 9.74
N GLY A 231 -9.58 -1.80 9.07
CA GLY A 231 -8.47 -1.01 9.62
C GLY A 231 -7.11 -1.69 9.54
N GLU A 232 -7.06 -3.02 9.47
CA GLU A 232 -5.83 -3.80 9.31
C GLU A 232 -5.48 -4.10 7.84
N ARG A 233 -6.17 -3.45 6.91
CA ARG A 233 -6.09 -3.72 5.46
C ARG A 233 -4.69 -3.61 4.85
N TRP A 234 -3.76 -2.99 5.57
CA TRP A 234 -2.44 -2.63 5.02
C TRP A 234 -1.27 -3.22 5.81
N THR A 235 -1.50 -3.74 7.00
CA THR A 235 -0.45 -4.34 7.83
C THR A 235 -1.07 -5.42 8.72
N LEU A 236 -0.40 -6.55 8.84
CA LEU A 236 -0.80 -7.64 9.75
C LEU A 236 -0.59 -7.32 11.24
N ASP A 237 0.10 -6.22 11.54
CA ASP A 237 0.38 -5.83 12.91
C ASP A 237 -0.63 -4.80 13.42
N ALA A 238 -1.34 -5.15 14.48
CA ALA A 238 -2.35 -4.31 15.13
C ALA A 238 -1.78 -2.98 15.72
N ILE A 239 -0.47 -2.87 15.86
CA ILE A 239 0.21 -1.67 16.34
C ILE A 239 0.84 -0.93 15.16
N VAL A 240 0.09 0.01 14.60
CA VAL A 240 0.57 0.83 13.48
C VAL A 240 1.53 1.89 13.99
N GLY A 241 2.82 1.61 13.94
CA GLY A 241 3.89 2.59 14.18
C GLY A 241 3.89 3.71 13.11
N ASP A 242 4.57 4.83 13.40
CA ASP A 242 4.67 5.95 12.45
C ASP A 242 5.27 5.53 11.10
N GLU A 243 6.22 4.61 11.10
CA GLU A 243 6.81 4.07 9.88
C GLU A 243 5.80 3.30 9.03
N GLN A 244 5.00 2.45 9.65
CA GLN A 244 3.96 1.70 8.95
C GLN A 244 2.86 2.61 8.38
N ARG A 245 2.46 3.67 9.10
CA ARG A 245 1.53 4.67 8.56
C ARG A 245 2.08 5.35 7.31
N ARG A 246 3.36 5.70 7.30
CA ARG A 246 4.03 6.30 6.15
C ARG A 246 4.13 5.33 4.99
N ARG A 247 4.52 4.07 5.24
CA ARG A 247 4.53 3.01 4.23
C ARG A 247 3.13 2.77 3.64
N SER A 248 2.09 2.77 4.46
CA SER A 248 0.70 2.64 4.01
C SER A 248 0.26 3.79 3.11
N ALA A 249 0.66 5.03 3.44
CA ALA A 249 0.40 6.19 2.59
C ALA A 249 1.08 6.06 1.22
N MET A 250 2.29 5.50 1.18
CA MET A 250 3.01 5.23 -0.07
C MET A 250 2.32 4.18 -0.92
N TYR A 251 1.87 3.06 -0.34
CA TYR A 251 1.06 2.06 -1.04
C TYR A 251 -0.18 2.68 -1.68
N ARG A 252 -0.91 3.52 -0.92
CA ARG A 252 -2.11 4.17 -1.44
C ARG A 252 -1.80 5.04 -2.64
N LYS A 253 -0.77 5.88 -2.56
CA LYS A 253 -0.33 6.71 -3.69
C LYS A 253 0.09 5.88 -4.92
N ALA A 254 0.81 4.79 -4.69
CA ALA A 254 1.24 3.90 -5.77
C ALA A 254 0.05 3.21 -6.44
N LEU A 255 -0.96 2.77 -5.67
CA LEU A 255 -2.20 2.20 -6.21
C LEU A 255 -3.02 3.23 -6.99
N GLU A 256 -3.20 4.45 -6.47
CA GLU A 256 -3.88 5.53 -7.18
C GLU A 256 -3.19 5.90 -8.51
N SER A 257 -1.85 5.84 -8.53
CA SER A 257 -1.09 6.04 -9.76
C SER A 257 -1.28 4.91 -10.76
N ASN A 258 -1.31 3.66 -10.28
CA ASN A 258 -1.54 2.49 -11.13
C ASN A 258 -2.95 2.48 -11.72
N ASP A 259 -3.96 2.82 -10.94
CA ASP A 259 -5.35 2.91 -11.40
C ASP A 259 -5.51 3.95 -12.52
N ARG A 260 -4.86 5.10 -12.40
CA ARG A 260 -4.90 6.16 -13.43
C ARG A 260 -4.22 5.74 -14.74
N THR A 261 -3.19 4.93 -14.66
CA THR A 261 -2.46 4.46 -15.84
C THR A 261 -3.05 3.19 -16.44
N GLN A 262 -3.95 2.50 -15.73
CA GLN A 262 -4.54 1.19 -16.08
C GLN A 262 -3.48 0.16 -16.51
N THR A 263 -2.27 0.28 -15.97
CA THR A 263 -1.11 -0.46 -16.48
C THR A 263 -1.14 -1.91 -16.04
N LEU A 264 -1.61 -2.17 -14.80
CA LEU A 264 -1.65 -3.52 -14.23
C LEU A 264 -2.93 -3.71 -13.43
N SER A 265 -3.72 -4.71 -13.79
CA SER A 265 -4.96 -5.07 -13.08
C SER A 265 -4.71 -5.91 -11.83
N ARG A 266 -3.61 -6.67 -11.81
CA ARG A 266 -3.25 -7.62 -10.75
C ARG A 266 -1.81 -7.38 -10.37
N ILE A 267 -1.56 -6.98 -9.14
CA ILE A 267 -0.22 -6.60 -8.68
C ILE A 267 0.09 -7.13 -7.29
N VAL A 268 1.36 -7.40 -7.08
CA VAL A 268 1.97 -7.57 -5.77
C VAL A 268 2.89 -6.38 -5.54
N MET A 269 2.81 -5.77 -4.37
CA MET A 269 3.69 -4.67 -3.97
C MET A 269 4.34 -5.01 -2.64
N GLY A 270 5.54 -4.50 -2.41
CA GLY A 270 6.22 -4.70 -1.14
C GLY A 270 7.51 -3.90 -1.05
N TRP A 271 8.05 -3.82 0.15
CA TRP A 271 9.29 -3.11 0.45
C TRP A 271 10.47 -4.06 0.39
N THR A 272 11.59 -3.59 -0.14
CA THR A 272 12.86 -4.31 -0.21
C THR A 272 14.02 -3.33 0.01
N ASP A 273 15.24 -3.85 0.10
CA ASP A 273 16.43 -3.03 0.12
C ASP A 273 16.64 -2.32 -1.23
N LEU A 274 17.53 -1.34 -1.24
CA LEU A 274 17.83 -0.57 -2.45
C LEU A 274 18.37 -1.48 -3.56
N PHE A 275 17.95 -1.18 -4.79
CA PHE A 275 18.59 -1.70 -5.98
C PHE A 275 19.89 -0.94 -6.24
N ASP A 276 20.96 -1.67 -6.59
CA ASP A 276 22.25 -1.06 -6.91
C ASP A 276 22.28 -0.39 -8.28
N GLN A 277 21.29 -0.72 -9.12
CA GLN A 277 21.10 -0.10 -10.43
C GLN A 277 20.43 1.26 -10.29
N GLY A 278 21.18 2.28 -10.14
CA GLY A 278 20.66 3.64 -10.07
C GLY A 278 21.76 4.64 -10.40
N PRO A 279 21.47 5.92 -10.39
CA PRO A 279 22.50 6.93 -10.58
C PRO A 279 23.61 6.81 -9.55
N LYS A 280 24.83 7.02 -10.00
CA LYS A 280 26.04 6.99 -9.19
C LYS A 280 26.63 8.38 -9.05
N TRP A 281 27.14 8.66 -7.88
CA TRP A 281 27.85 9.88 -7.58
C TRP A 281 29.34 9.70 -7.85
N SER A 282 30.01 10.75 -8.29
CA SER A 282 31.45 10.73 -8.50
C SER A 282 32.28 10.64 -7.20
N SER A 283 31.66 10.86 -6.05
CA SER A 283 32.26 10.74 -4.72
C SER A 283 31.64 9.60 -3.92
N ASP A 284 32.41 9.04 -3.00
CA ASP A 284 31.95 7.99 -2.08
C ASP A 284 31.04 8.63 -1.02
N ILE A 285 29.74 8.59 -1.27
CA ILE A 285 28.70 9.11 -0.36
C ILE A 285 27.91 7.95 0.19
N GLN A 286 27.70 7.96 1.51
CA GLN A 286 26.91 6.93 2.18
C GLN A 286 25.47 6.94 1.65
N ARG A 287 25.04 5.81 1.04
CA ARG A 287 23.69 5.62 0.52
C ARG A 287 22.84 4.88 1.55
N ARG A 288 21.64 5.40 1.82
CA ARG A 288 20.62 4.79 2.68
C ARG A 288 19.27 4.93 2.01
N GLY A 289 18.37 4.01 2.26
CA GLY A 289 17.02 4.11 1.73
C GLY A 289 16.31 2.79 1.65
N VAL A 290 15.20 2.80 0.95
CA VAL A 290 14.35 1.63 0.74
C VAL A 290 13.76 1.67 -0.67
N ALA A 291 13.41 0.51 -1.19
CA ALA A 291 12.73 0.38 -2.46
C ALA A 291 11.30 -0.16 -2.26
N LEU A 292 10.34 0.45 -2.95
CA LEU A 292 9.00 -0.07 -3.14
C LEU A 292 8.94 -0.77 -4.49
N VAL A 293 8.69 -2.06 -4.48
CA VAL A 293 8.57 -2.87 -5.70
C VAL A 293 7.10 -3.08 -6.01
N THR A 294 6.73 -2.88 -7.26
CA THR A 294 5.42 -3.24 -7.83
C THR A 294 5.66 -4.24 -8.95
N MET A 295 5.02 -5.40 -8.87
CA MET A 295 5.17 -6.45 -9.87
C MET A 295 3.82 -7.01 -10.33
N PRO A 296 3.70 -7.43 -11.58
CA PRO A 296 2.50 -8.09 -12.07
C PRO A 296 2.31 -9.44 -11.39
N LEU A 297 1.05 -9.77 -11.08
CA LEU A 297 0.63 -11.08 -10.61
C LEU A 297 0.00 -11.85 -11.76
N THR A 298 0.59 -12.97 -12.11
CA THR A 298 0.04 -13.92 -13.09
C THR A 298 -0.52 -15.12 -12.37
N LEU A 299 -1.81 -15.39 -12.56
CA LEU A 299 -2.44 -16.59 -12.01
C LEU A 299 -2.25 -17.76 -12.97
N GLN A 300 -1.92 -18.91 -12.40
CA GLN A 300 -1.78 -20.16 -13.13
C GLN A 300 -3.06 -20.98 -13.00
N ARG A 301 -3.41 -21.66 -14.08
CA ARG A 301 -4.53 -22.59 -14.07
C ARG A 301 -4.21 -23.75 -13.13
N PRO A 302 -5.15 -24.14 -12.22
CA PRO A 302 -4.99 -25.32 -11.39
C PRO A 302 -4.89 -26.58 -12.26
N GLU A 303 -4.19 -27.60 -11.76
CA GLU A 303 -4.16 -28.91 -12.42
C GLU A 303 -5.55 -29.52 -12.48
N THR A 304 -5.84 -30.20 -13.60
CA THR A 304 -7.14 -30.83 -13.82
C THR A 304 -7.43 -31.91 -12.76
N GLY A 305 -8.60 -31.85 -12.17
CA GLY A 305 -9.07 -32.80 -11.14
C GLY A 305 -8.61 -32.49 -9.72
N ASN A 306 -7.73 -31.51 -9.51
CA ASN A 306 -7.36 -31.11 -8.16
C ASN A 306 -8.42 -30.17 -7.55
N LEU A 307 -8.70 -30.36 -6.26
CA LEU A 307 -9.55 -29.48 -5.48
C LEU A 307 -8.80 -28.20 -5.18
N PHE A 308 -9.44 -27.06 -5.41
CA PHE A 308 -8.88 -25.75 -5.08
C PHE A 308 -9.96 -24.80 -4.55
N THR A 309 -9.50 -23.72 -3.91
CA THR A 309 -10.35 -22.64 -3.42
C THR A 309 -10.02 -21.35 -4.13
N VAL A 310 -11.06 -20.66 -4.63
CA VAL A 310 -10.97 -19.27 -5.11
C VAL A 310 -11.43 -18.36 -3.98
N PRO A 311 -10.52 -17.68 -3.29
CA PRO A 311 -10.89 -16.77 -2.23
C PRO A 311 -11.47 -15.46 -2.75
N TYR A 312 -12.33 -14.83 -1.97
CA TYR A 312 -13.06 -13.60 -2.28
C TYR A 312 -12.25 -12.52 -3.03
N PRO A 313 -11.00 -12.20 -2.67
CA PRO A 313 -10.29 -11.11 -3.35
C PRO A 313 -10.03 -11.35 -4.83
N PHE A 314 -10.13 -12.61 -5.26
CA PHE A 314 -9.96 -13.02 -6.66
C PHE A 314 -11.29 -13.17 -7.40
N ILE A 315 -12.41 -12.91 -6.74
CA ILE A 315 -13.74 -12.91 -7.36
C ILE A 315 -14.11 -11.46 -7.66
N ASP A 316 -14.34 -11.15 -8.93
CA ASP A 316 -14.73 -9.80 -9.37
C ASP A 316 -16.22 -9.56 -9.09
N ILE A 317 -16.56 -8.39 -8.55
CA ILE A 317 -17.94 -8.01 -8.23
C ILE A 317 -18.33 -6.84 -9.12
N LYS A 318 -19.45 -6.99 -9.85
CA LYS A 318 -20.04 -5.95 -10.68
C LYS A 318 -21.51 -5.77 -10.37
N ILE A 319 -22.04 -4.59 -10.65
CA ILE A 319 -23.47 -4.34 -10.59
C ILE A 319 -24.08 -4.77 -11.92
N ALA A 320 -25.05 -5.68 -11.86
CA ALA A 320 -25.82 -6.03 -13.04
C ALA A 320 -26.64 -4.82 -13.49
N ARG A 321 -26.52 -4.42 -14.75
CA ARG A 321 -27.15 -3.18 -15.28
C ARG A 321 -28.65 -3.29 -15.53
N GLU A 322 -29.31 -4.32 -15.04
CA GLU A 322 -30.76 -4.53 -15.23
C GLU A 322 -31.57 -3.80 -14.13
N GLY A 323 -32.37 -2.81 -14.52
CA GLY A 323 -33.41 -2.18 -13.71
C GLY A 323 -32.98 -0.91 -12.94
N ASN A 324 -33.95 -0.31 -12.24
CA ASN A 324 -33.76 0.84 -11.33
C ASN A 324 -33.09 0.42 -10.01
N SER A 325 -31.87 -0.06 -10.08
CA SER A 325 -31.15 -0.51 -8.88
C SER A 325 -30.50 0.68 -8.17
N SER A 326 -30.81 0.85 -6.88
CA SER A 326 -30.02 1.74 -6.02
C SER A 326 -28.64 1.09 -5.81
N PRO A 327 -27.54 1.72 -6.21
CA PRO A 327 -26.24 1.11 -6.11
C PRO A 327 -25.87 0.86 -4.65
N VAL A 328 -25.68 -0.38 -4.25
CA VAL A 328 -25.22 -0.78 -2.91
C VAL A 328 -23.71 -1.01 -2.87
N PHE A 329 -23.09 -1.08 -4.06
CA PHE A 329 -21.67 -1.31 -4.26
C PHE A 329 -21.10 -0.29 -5.25
N LEU A 330 -19.95 0.25 -4.96
CA LEU A 330 -19.25 1.23 -5.81
C LEU A 330 -18.13 0.52 -6.57
N GLU A 331 -18.40 0.08 -7.80
CA GLU A 331 -17.47 -0.68 -8.64
C GLU A 331 -16.10 0.00 -8.77
N GLY A 332 -16.08 1.32 -9.01
CA GLY A 332 -14.82 2.06 -9.20
C GLY A 332 -13.91 2.10 -7.97
N THR A 333 -14.44 1.84 -6.77
CA THR A 333 -13.67 1.84 -5.51
C THR A 333 -13.70 0.51 -4.78
N GLY A 334 -14.51 -0.47 -5.26
CA GLY A 334 -14.69 -1.77 -4.61
C GLY A 334 -15.28 -1.67 -3.21
N ARG A 335 -16.03 -0.61 -2.93
CA ARG A 335 -16.57 -0.35 -1.59
C ARG A 335 -18.08 -0.53 -1.54
N TRP A 336 -18.53 -1.09 -0.44
CA TRP A 336 -19.93 -1.11 -0.10
C TRP A 336 -20.39 0.26 0.37
N ILE A 337 -21.68 0.58 0.15
CA ILE A 337 -22.27 1.80 0.68
C ILE A 337 -22.26 1.72 2.21
N SER A 338 -21.61 2.71 2.81
CA SER A 338 -21.39 2.72 4.26
C SER A 338 -22.65 3.06 5.07
N GLN A 339 -23.61 3.76 4.45
CA GLN A 339 -24.83 4.20 5.14
C GLN A 339 -25.91 4.62 4.14
N SER A 340 -27.14 4.11 4.32
CA SER A 340 -28.32 4.56 3.55
C SER A 340 -29.57 4.47 4.44
N SER A 341 -30.51 5.37 4.25
CA SER A 341 -31.82 5.34 4.91
C SER A 341 -32.94 4.86 3.99
N ASN A 342 -32.70 4.76 2.69
CA ASN A 342 -33.68 4.36 1.70
C ASN A 342 -33.72 2.83 1.53
N ARG A 343 -34.82 2.33 0.98
CA ARG A 343 -34.83 0.95 0.45
C ARG A 343 -33.76 0.80 -0.62
N ALA A 344 -33.22 -0.38 -0.76
CA ALA A 344 -32.30 -0.68 -1.83
C ALA A 344 -32.61 -2.06 -2.43
N GLU A 345 -32.39 -2.13 -3.73
CA GLU A 345 -32.48 -3.36 -4.51
C GLU A 345 -31.36 -3.33 -5.52
N SER A 346 -30.48 -4.33 -5.46
CA SER A 346 -29.31 -4.38 -6.33
C SER A 346 -28.99 -5.79 -6.73
N SER A 347 -28.77 -6.00 -8.03
CA SER A 347 -28.26 -7.26 -8.57
C SER A 347 -26.75 -7.16 -8.72
N LEU A 348 -26.03 -8.11 -8.16
CA LEU A 348 -24.58 -8.18 -8.10
C LEU A 348 -24.12 -9.42 -8.88
N GLU A 349 -23.21 -9.24 -9.81
CA GLU A 349 -22.55 -10.31 -10.55
C GLU A 349 -21.22 -10.63 -9.90
N PHE A 350 -21.05 -11.86 -9.47
CA PHE A 350 -19.79 -12.42 -8.97
C PHE A 350 -19.14 -13.23 -10.07
N ARG A 351 -17.90 -12.88 -10.46
CA ARG A 351 -17.21 -13.49 -11.59
C ARG A 351 -15.91 -14.14 -11.11
N LEU A 352 -15.77 -15.42 -11.43
CA LEU A 352 -14.52 -16.15 -11.18
C LEU A 352 -13.42 -15.72 -12.17
N PRO A 353 -12.14 -15.87 -11.76
CA PRO A 353 -11.01 -15.68 -12.67
C PRO A 353 -11.09 -16.63 -13.86
N VAL A 354 -10.74 -16.14 -15.04
CA VAL A 354 -10.77 -16.95 -16.26
C VAL A 354 -9.82 -18.15 -16.21
N GLU A 355 -8.80 -18.06 -15.40
CA GLU A 355 -7.77 -19.09 -15.22
C GLU A 355 -8.32 -20.36 -14.57
N VAL A 356 -9.40 -20.28 -13.79
CA VAL A 356 -10.02 -21.45 -13.16
C VAL A 356 -11.10 -22.10 -14.01
N LEU A 357 -11.49 -21.48 -15.11
CA LEU A 357 -12.57 -21.98 -15.97
C LEU A 357 -12.07 -22.99 -17.03
N PRO A 358 -12.88 -24.00 -17.40
CA PRO A 358 -14.13 -24.40 -16.78
C PRO A 358 -13.91 -25.07 -15.42
N ILE A 359 -14.83 -24.86 -14.50
CA ILE A 359 -14.77 -25.36 -13.11
C ILE A 359 -16.01 -26.24 -12.82
N GLN A 360 -15.83 -27.26 -12.01
CA GLN A 360 -16.92 -27.93 -11.30
C GLN A 360 -16.93 -27.39 -9.87
N VAL A 361 -17.88 -26.53 -9.57
CA VAL A 361 -18.05 -25.96 -8.23
C VAL A 361 -18.60 -27.02 -7.30
N THR A 362 -17.99 -27.17 -6.12
CA THR A 362 -18.38 -28.17 -5.12
C THR A 362 -18.97 -27.54 -3.86
N GLN A 363 -18.60 -26.28 -3.57
CA GLN A 363 -19.06 -25.56 -2.41
C GLN A 363 -18.92 -24.04 -2.63
N ILE A 364 -19.86 -23.28 -2.08
CA ILE A 364 -19.80 -21.81 -2.01
C ILE A 364 -19.95 -21.41 -0.56
N ASP A 365 -18.96 -20.70 -0.03
CA ASP A 365 -18.99 -20.14 1.32
C ASP A 365 -19.35 -18.66 1.24
N PHE A 366 -20.39 -18.29 1.95
CA PHE A 366 -20.87 -16.92 2.09
C PHE A 366 -20.37 -16.34 3.42
N ASP A 367 -19.86 -15.11 3.38
CA ASP A 367 -19.52 -14.31 4.54
C ASP A 367 -20.10 -12.90 4.36
N TRP A 368 -21.06 -12.57 5.21
CA TRP A 368 -21.84 -11.36 5.08
C TRP A 368 -21.95 -10.64 6.43
N ASP A 369 -21.66 -9.34 6.45
CA ASP A 369 -21.94 -8.43 7.57
C ASP A 369 -22.76 -7.22 7.07
N LEU A 370 -24.05 -7.29 7.30
CA LEU A 370 -25.00 -6.26 6.96
C LEU A 370 -25.78 -5.87 8.22
N GLN A 371 -25.86 -4.58 8.51
CA GLN A 371 -26.61 -4.04 9.64
C GLN A 371 -27.80 -3.24 9.10
N ALA A 372 -28.98 -3.78 9.25
CA ALA A 372 -30.23 -3.18 8.78
C ALA A 372 -31.31 -3.27 9.86
N PRO A 373 -31.19 -2.51 10.96
CA PRO A 373 -32.16 -2.55 12.04
C PRO A 373 -33.56 -2.20 11.51
N ARG A 374 -34.59 -2.94 11.96
CA ARG A 374 -36.00 -2.78 11.62
C ARG A 374 -36.34 -2.89 10.13
N ARG A 375 -35.49 -3.57 9.35
CA ARG A 375 -35.70 -3.77 7.92
C ARG A 375 -35.72 -5.25 7.58
N LYS A 376 -36.56 -5.61 6.62
CA LYS A 376 -36.48 -6.90 5.97
C LYS A 376 -35.34 -6.89 4.96
N VAL A 377 -34.49 -7.90 5.06
CA VAL A 377 -33.37 -8.08 4.12
C VAL A 377 -33.49 -9.45 3.51
N LYS A 378 -33.27 -9.51 2.19
CA LYS A 378 -33.33 -10.73 1.43
C LYS A 378 -32.16 -10.81 0.47
N LEU A 379 -31.46 -11.94 0.47
CA LEU A 379 -30.47 -12.30 -0.52
C LEU A 379 -30.99 -13.50 -1.29
N SER A 380 -31.05 -13.35 -2.60
CA SER A 380 -31.51 -14.38 -3.53
C SER A 380 -30.54 -14.52 -4.68
N TRP A 381 -30.47 -15.68 -5.30
CA TRP A 381 -29.75 -15.86 -6.55
C TRP A 381 -30.72 -15.94 -7.73
N LEU A 382 -30.27 -15.46 -8.87
CA LEU A 382 -31.06 -15.44 -10.11
C LEU A 382 -30.73 -16.70 -10.92
N ARG A 383 -31.72 -17.58 -11.10
CA ARG A 383 -31.57 -18.77 -11.92
C ARG A 383 -31.58 -18.38 -13.41
N SER A 384 -30.57 -18.79 -14.16
CA SER A 384 -30.44 -18.41 -15.59
C SER A 384 -31.53 -19.02 -16.48
N GLN A 385 -32.02 -20.19 -16.13
CA GLN A 385 -32.99 -20.93 -16.95
C GLN A 385 -34.36 -20.24 -17.07
N ASP A 386 -34.95 -19.86 -15.97
CA ASP A 386 -36.30 -19.31 -15.84
C ASP A 386 -36.38 -17.88 -15.28
N LYS A 387 -35.21 -17.29 -15.00
CA LYS A 387 -35.08 -15.96 -14.34
C LYS A 387 -35.79 -15.91 -12.98
N ALA A 388 -36.01 -17.05 -12.35
CA ALA A 388 -36.60 -17.12 -11.02
C ALA A 388 -35.59 -16.72 -9.93
N LEU A 389 -36.06 -15.99 -8.94
CA LEU A 389 -35.29 -15.64 -7.76
C LEU A 389 -35.46 -16.74 -6.69
N VAL A 390 -34.38 -17.37 -6.35
CA VAL A 390 -34.33 -18.38 -5.29
C VAL A 390 -33.68 -17.78 -4.04
N GLU A 391 -34.38 -17.81 -2.92
CA GLU A 391 -33.90 -17.22 -1.68
C GLU A 391 -32.76 -18.04 -1.09
N ILE A 392 -31.65 -17.39 -0.75
CA ILE A 392 -30.54 -17.95 0.01
C ILE A 392 -30.78 -17.70 1.49
N ILE A 393 -31.12 -16.47 1.85
CA ILE A 393 -31.40 -16.05 3.21
C ILE A 393 -32.33 -14.84 3.23
N GLY A 394 -33.22 -14.82 4.22
CA GLY A 394 -34.03 -13.65 4.59
C GLY A 394 -34.06 -13.49 6.09
N PHE A 395 -34.03 -12.26 6.56
CA PHE A 395 -34.17 -11.95 7.98
C PHE A 395 -34.89 -10.62 8.19
N ASP A 396 -35.43 -10.49 9.40
CA ASP A 396 -36.19 -9.34 9.86
C ASP A 396 -35.49 -8.73 11.10
N GLY A 397 -35.09 -7.49 11.05
CA GLY A 397 -34.44 -6.81 12.17
C GLY A 397 -32.91 -6.73 12.11
N PRO A 398 -32.24 -6.51 13.26
CA PRO A 398 -30.80 -6.32 13.28
C PRO A 398 -30.09 -7.58 12.81
N SER A 399 -29.36 -7.49 11.70
CA SER A 399 -28.56 -8.60 11.21
C SER A 399 -27.28 -8.70 12.00
N LEU A 400 -26.92 -9.93 12.33
CA LEU A 400 -25.60 -10.29 12.83
C LEU A 400 -24.72 -10.72 11.64
N PRO A 401 -23.40 -10.68 11.78
CA PRO A 401 -22.52 -11.34 10.83
C PRO A 401 -22.99 -12.76 10.57
N TRP A 402 -23.17 -13.12 9.30
CA TRP A 402 -23.67 -14.41 8.90
C TRP A 402 -22.67 -15.12 8.01
N LYS A 403 -22.41 -16.38 8.34
CA LYS A 403 -21.57 -17.27 7.55
C LYS A 403 -22.31 -18.55 7.27
N ALA A 404 -22.31 -18.98 6.04
CA ALA A 404 -22.89 -20.25 5.65
C ALA A 404 -22.16 -20.85 4.46
N SER A 405 -22.19 -22.17 4.39
CA SER A 405 -21.70 -22.92 3.25
C SER A 405 -22.89 -23.55 2.52
N SER A 406 -22.92 -23.42 1.21
CA SER A 406 -23.93 -24.04 0.37
C SER A 406 -23.30 -25.12 -0.50
N THR A 407 -23.95 -26.26 -0.52
CA THR A 407 -23.69 -27.41 -1.41
C THR A 407 -24.92 -27.75 -2.24
N ASP A 408 -25.88 -26.83 -2.36
CA ASP A 408 -27.08 -26.98 -3.17
C ASP A 408 -26.70 -27.18 -4.65
N PRO A 409 -26.98 -28.33 -5.26
CA PRO A 409 -26.60 -28.61 -6.63
C PRO A 409 -27.10 -27.55 -7.64
N ALA A 410 -28.33 -27.03 -7.44
CA ALA A 410 -28.90 -26.04 -8.33
C ALA A 410 -28.14 -24.71 -8.32
N LEU A 411 -27.68 -24.27 -7.15
CA LEU A 411 -26.84 -23.08 -7.02
C LEU A 411 -25.42 -23.32 -7.55
N LEU A 412 -24.84 -24.49 -7.29
CA LEU A 412 -23.49 -24.84 -7.76
C LEU A 412 -23.44 -24.94 -9.28
N ASP A 413 -24.47 -25.54 -9.91
CA ASP A 413 -24.57 -25.65 -11.37
C ASP A 413 -24.66 -24.26 -12.04
N GLU A 414 -25.32 -23.30 -11.41
CA GLU A 414 -25.41 -21.93 -11.91
C GLU A 414 -24.05 -21.24 -11.97
N PHE A 415 -23.13 -21.58 -11.07
CA PHE A 415 -21.82 -20.94 -10.99
C PHE A 415 -20.71 -21.65 -11.81
N GLN A 416 -21.01 -22.74 -12.50
CA GLN A 416 -20.02 -23.52 -13.29
C GLN A 416 -19.45 -22.73 -14.46
N ASP A 417 -20.22 -21.80 -15.04
CA ASP A 417 -19.77 -20.88 -16.10
C ASP A 417 -18.95 -19.69 -15.54
N GLY A 418 -18.71 -19.67 -14.23
CA GLY A 418 -17.92 -18.63 -13.54
C GLY A 418 -18.65 -17.33 -13.28
N LEU A 419 -19.98 -17.28 -13.45
CA LEU A 419 -20.81 -16.12 -13.22
C LEU A 419 -21.99 -16.48 -12.32
N LEU A 420 -22.11 -15.83 -11.17
CA LEU A 420 -23.26 -15.95 -10.28
C LEU A 420 -23.88 -14.55 -10.06
N THR A 421 -25.18 -14.43 -10.31
CA THR A 421 -25.93 -13.19 -10.05
C THR A 421 -26.71 -13.33 -8.74
N LEU A 422 -26.36 -12.47 -7.78
CA LEU A 422 -27.08 -12.36 -6.50
C LEU A 422 -27.89 -11.08 -6.48
N ARG A 423 -29.12 -11.17 -5.98
CA ARG A 423 -30.00 -10.01 -5.75
C ARG A 423 -30.13 -9.76 -4.27
N LEU A 424 -29.72 -8.55 -3.86
CA LEU A 424 -29.85 -8.05 -2.52
C LEU A 424 -31.02 -7.06 -2.46
N GLU A 425 -31.96 -7.32 -1.57
CA GLU A 425 -33.11 -6.45 -1.29
C GLU A 425 -33.06 -6.01 0.17
N VAL A 426 -33.12 -4.70 0.41
CA VAL A 426 -33.26 -4.08 1.73
C VAL A 426 -34.55 -3.28 1.72
N ALA A 427 -35.55 -3.71 2.47
CA ALA A 427 -36.85 -3.04 2.53
C ALA A 427 -36.78 -1.66 3.22
N GLU A 428 -37.87 -0.91 3.15
CA GLU A 428 -38.03 0.31 3.92
C GLU A 428 -38.07 0.03 5.43
N ASP A 429 -37.82 1.06 6.23
CA ASP A 429 -37.95 0.99 7.69
C ASP A 429 -39.39 0.65 8.06
N GLN A 430 -39.58 -0.25 9.01
CA GLN A 430 -40.92 -0.68 9.45
C GLN A 430 -41.64 0.39 10.27
N GLU A 431 -40.92 1.37 10.84
CA GLU A 431 -41.55 2.49 11.54
C GLU A 431 -41.68 3.71 10.62
N PRO A 432 -42.93 4.16 10.32
CA PRO A 432 -43.18 5.37 9.54
C PRO A 432 -42.54 6.61 10.19
N GLY A 433 -41.75 7.34 9.45
CA GLY A 433 -41.05 8.53 9.92
C GLY A 433 -39.73 8.30 10.65
N SER A 434 -39.36 7.07 10.88
CA SER A 434 -37.99 6.70 11.32
C SER A 434 -37.08 6.61 10.11
N SER A 435 -35.84 7.13 10.23
CA SER A 435 -34.82 7.04 9.18
C SER A 435 -33.56 6.40 9.72
N ILE A 436 -33.68 5.26 10.45
CA ILE A 436 -32.50 4.55 10.94
C ILE A 436 -31.71 4.03 9.75
N PRO A 437 -30.45 4.47 9.59
CA PRO A 437 -29.63 4.06 8.47
C PRO A 437 -29.22 2.60 8.57
N TRP A 438 -29.11 1.95 7.42
CA TRP A 438 -28.53 0.63 7.29
C TRP A 438 -27.17 0.72 6.56
N ARG A 439 -26.33 -0.29 6.73
CA ARG A 439 -25.01 -0.37 6.11
C ARG A 439 -24.62 -1.80 5.79
N ILE A 440 -23.86 -1.95 4.73
CA ILE A 440 -23.17 -3.19 4.39
C ILE A 440 -21.69 -2.97 4.72
N LYS A 441 -21.12 -3.84 5.56
CA LYS A 441 -19.67 -3.88 5.75
C LYS A 441 -19.01 -4.73 4.67
N HIS A 442 -19.58 -5.93 4.41
CA HIS A 442 -19.14 -6.80 3.33
C HIS A 442 -20.19 -7.83 2.96
N LEU A 443 -20.12 -8.31 1.72
CA LEU A 443 -20.69 -9.55 1.22
C LEU A 443 -19.58 -10.22 0.41
N ARG A 444 -19.18 -11.41 0.79
CA ARG A 444 -18.03 -12.12 0.25
C ARG A 444 -18.38 -13.55 -0.06
N LEU A 445 -17.75 -14.10 -1.10
CA LEU A 445 -17.87 -15.50 -1.48
C LEU A 445 -16.48 -16.12 -1.53
N ASN A 446 -16.34 -17.34 -1.01
CA ASN A 446 -15.23 -18.22 -1.33
C ASN A 446 -15.80 -19.40 -2.10
N VAL A 447 -15.15 -19.82 -3.16
CA VAL A 447 -15.66 -20.89 -4.04
C VAL A 447 -14.66 -22.02 -4.07
N GLN A 448 -15.12 -23.22 -3.75
CA GLN A 448 -14.33 -24.46 -3.87
C GLN A 448 -14.79 -25.22 -5.11
N GLY A 449 -13.84 -25.81 -5.81
CA GLY A 449 -14.15 -26.58 -7.00
C GLY A 449 -12.96 -27.35 -7.55
N MET A 450 -13.19 -28.02 -8.65
CA MET A 450 -12.19 -28.78 -9.41
C MET A 450 -12.14 -28.28 -10.84
N THR A 451 -10.95 -28.12 -11.41
CA THR A 451 -10.79 -27.75 -12.81
C THR A 451 -11.21 -28.89 -13.72
N GLN A 452 -12.10 -28.62 -14.63
CA GLN A 452 -12.47 -29.57 -15.68
C GLN A 452 -11.51 -29.52 -16.88
N PRO A 453 -11.33 -30.61 -17.61
CA PRO A 453 -10.57 -30.59 -18.85
C PRO A 453 -11.22 -29.59 -19.83
N SER A 454 -10.41 -28.71 -20.41
CA SER A 454 -10.90 -27.80 -21.46
C SER A 454 -11.39 -28.62 -22.65
N ASN A 455 -12.70 -28.54 -22.92
CA ASN A 455 -13.25 -29.16 -24.11
C ASN A 455 -12.84 -28.32 -25.36
N PRO A 456 -11.95 -28.79 -26.24
CA PRO A 456 -11.46 -28.00 -27.36
C PRO A 456 -12.54 -27.69 -28.42
N LEU A 457 -13.74 -28.23 -28.29
CA LEU A 457 -14.83 -28.12 -29.25
C LEU A 457 -15.82 -26.96 -28.97
N LYS A 458 -15.64 -26.16 -27.94
CA LYS A 458 -16.53 -25.02 -27.58
C LYS A 458 -15.86 -23.65 -27.73
N ARG A 459 -14.94 -23.48 -28.68
CA ARG A 459 -14.42 -22.14 -29.04
C ARG A 459 -15.05 -21.65 -30.35
#